data_5f554c7af4d84461eb12c3c1c79ead6a
#
_entry.id   5f554c7af4d84461eb12c3c1c79ead6a
#
_cell.length_a   1.000
_cell.length_b   1.000
_cell.length_c   1.000
_cell.angle_alpha   90.00
_cell.angle_beta   90.00
_cell.angle_gamma   90.00
#
_symmetry.space_group_name_H-M   'P 1'
#
loop_
_entity.id
_entity.type
_entity.pdbx_description
1 polymer ?
#
loop_
_entity_poly.entity_id
_entity_poly.type
_entity_poly.pdbx_seq_one_letter_code
_entity_poly.pdbx_strand_id
1 'polypeptide(L)'
;MLSDSQDYTSRLVYADWLEEQGDFRANYLRLEIELCEAKLQSEVYYSLIEKLVGHADEFDEDWLDRVGIRFDVTLLSWGKSKLEAVKVVKMFSGMSLMEAKTATESAPTVFGKSLGFAKVHERFKQLRVQIEKPAATNMPQYGLRKSPY
;
A
#
# COMPACT_ATOMS: atom_id res chain seq x y z
N MET A 1 -9.99 -3.75 -21.53
CA MET A 1 -9.26 -3.77 -20.24
C MET A 1 -8.03 -4.64 -20.37
N LEU A 2 -6.89 -4.09 -20.01
CA LEU A 2 -5.66 -4.88 -20.00
C LEU A 2 -5.74 -5.93 -18.90
N SER A 3 -5.37 -7.16 -19.22
CA SER A 3 -5.24 -8.18 -18.17
C SER A 3 -4.12 -7.81 -17.21
N ASP A 4 -4.17 -8.31 -15.99
CA ASP A 4 -3.13 -8.06 -14.99
C ASP A 4 -1.76 -8.50 -15.51
N SER A 5 -1.69 -9.60 -16.26
CA SER A 5 -0.44 -10.08 -16.83
C SER A 5 0.15 -9.12 -17.88
N GLN A 6 -0.69 -8.46 -18.67
CA GLN A 6 -0.23 -7.45 -19.64
C GLN A 6 0.31 -6.22 -18.92
N ASP A 7 -0.35 -5.77 -17.86
CA ASP A 7 0.09 -4.65 -17.07
C ASP A 7 1.46 -4.94 -16.42
N TYR A 8 1.63 -6.11 -15.84
CA TYR A 8 2.91 -6.52 -15.27
C TYR A 8 3.99 -6.67 -16.33
N THR A 9 3.66 -7.21 -17.49
CA THR A 9 4.61 -7.36 -18.58
C THR A 9 5.17 -6.02 -19.02
N SER A 10 4.33 -5.02 -19.21
CA SER A 10 4.77 -3.67 -19.59
C SER A 10 5.68 -3.07 -18.53
N ARG A 11 5.36 -3.22 -17.26
CA ARG A 11 6.18 -2.72 -16.15
C ARG A 11 7.53 -3.43 -16.09
N LEU A 12 7.55 -4.73 -16.31
CA LEU A 12 8.79 -5.51 -16.30
C LEU A 12 9.70 -5.11 -17.47
N VAL A 13 9.14 -4.89 -18.66
CA VAL A 13 9.89 -4.39 -19.81
C VAL A 13 10.53 -3.03 -19.50
N TYR A 14 9.76 -2.13 -18.89
CA TYR A 14 10.28 -0.82 -18.49
C TYR A 14 11.36 -0.96 -17.42
N ALA A 15 11.16 -1.83 -16.44
CA ALA A 15 12.16 -2.10 -15.40
C ALA A 15 13.46 -2.64 -16.01
N ASP A 16 13.38 -3.56 -16.96
CA ASP A 16 14.55 -4.09 -17.67
C ASP A 16 15.30 -2.98 -18.41
N TRP A 17 14.56 -2.09 -19.07
CA TRP A 17 15.14 -0.94 -19.76
C TRP A 17 15.88 -0.02 -18.77
N LEU A 18 15.25 0.29 -17.62
CA LEU A 18 15.89 1.10 -16.59
C LEU A 18 17.16 0.45 -16.04
N GLU A 19 17.13 -0.86 -15.84
CA GLU A 19 18.30 -1.61 -15.37
C GLU A 19 19.45 -1.53 -16.37
N GLU A 20 19.16 -1.63 -17.65
CA GLU A 20 20.16 -1.47 -18.70
C GLU A 20 20.81 -0.08 -18.68
N GLN A 21 20.08 0.94 -18.25
CA GLN A 21 20.60 2.30 -18.08
C GLN A 21 21.33 2.49 -16.75
N GLY A 22 21.43 1.48 -15.91
CA GLY A 22 21.99 1.58 -14.57
C GLY A 22 21.11 2.36 -13.59
N ASP A 23 19.82 2.41 -13.83
CA ASP A 23 18.87 3.20 -13.06
C ASP A 23 18.24 2.36 -11.93
N PHE A 24 18.44 2.79 -10.69
CA PHE A 24 17.96 2.08 -9.50
C PHE A 24 16.44 1.98 -9.39
N ARG A 25 15.71 2.80 -10.15
CA ARG A 25 14.24 2.78 -10.14
C ARG A 25 13.67 1.45 -10.65
N ALA A 26 14.47 0.68 -11.41
CA ALA A 26 14.09 -0.66 -11.84
C ALA A 26 13.71 -1.56 -10.67
N ASN A 27 14.50 -1.52 -9.61
CA ASN A 27 14.25 -2.35 -8.42
C ASN A 27 12.93 -1.99 -7.74
N TYR A 28 12.61 -0.70 -7.66
CA TYR A 28 11.34 -0.24 -7.08
C TYR A 28 10.14 -0.81 -7.83
N LEU A 29 10.16 -0.77 -9.16
CA LEU A 29 9.07 -1.31 -9.99
C LEU A 29 8.88 -2.82 -9.76
N ARG A 30 9.97 -3.55 -9.66
CA ARG A 30 9.92 -5.00 -9.39
C ARG A 30 9.37 -5.30 -8.00
N LEU A 31 9.76 -4.53 -7.00
CA LEU A 31 9.25 -4.69 -5.63
C LEU A 31 7.74 -4.49 -5.55
N GLU A 32 7.19 -3.53 -6.28
CA GLU A 32 5.74 -3.32 -6.31
C GLU A 32 5.00 -4.52 -6.90
N ILE A 33 5.53 -5.10 -7.98
CA ILE A 33 4.94 -6.29 -8.60
C ILE A 33 5.00 -7.48 -7.64
N GLU A 34 6.13 -7.69 -6.99
CA GLU A 34 6.29 -8.76 -6.00
C GLU A 34 5.31 -8.59 -4.84
N LEU A 35 5.09 -7.34 -4.40
CA LEU A 35 4.12 -7.06 -3.35
C LEU A 35 2.70 -7.48 -3.75
N CYS A 36 2.32 -7.23 -5.00
CA CYS A 36 1.01 -7.62 -5.52
C CYS A 36 0.82 -9.14 -5.51
N GLU A 37 1.89 -9.89 -5.70
CA GLU A 37 1.86 -11.36 -5.76
C GLU A 37 2.03 -12.01 -4.39
N ALA A 38 2.52 -11.29 -3.40
CA ALA A 38 2.77 -11.83 -2.06
C ALA A 38 1.46 -12.08 -1.31
N LYS A 39 1.44 -13.15 -0.54
CA LYS A 39 0.31 -13.42 0.34
C LYS A 39 0.24 -12.33 1.42
N LEU A 40 -0.93 -11.72 1.56
CA LEU A 40 -1.18 -10.66 2.53
C LEU A 40 -0.80 -11.12 3.94
N GLN A 41 -0.12 -10.26 4.68
CA GLN A 41 0.36 -10.50 6.06
C GLN A 41 1.41 -11.62 6.20
N SER A 42 1.96 -12.13 5.10
CA SER A 42 3.08 -13.07 5.16
C SER A 42 4.38 -12.33 5.49
N GLU A 43 5.41 -13.07 5.87
CA GLU A 43 6.74 -12.48 6.11
C GLU A 43 7.31 -11.84 4.83
N VAL A 44 7.06 -12.47 3.68
CA VAL A 44 7.46 -11.92 2.37
C VAL A 44 6.77 -10.58 2.14
N TYR A 45 5.47 -10.50 2.39
CA TYR A 45 4.70 -9.26 2.27
C TYR A 45 5.32 -8.13 3.11
N TYR A 46 5.57 -8.38 4.38
CA TYR A 46 6.13 -7.36 5.27
C TYR A 46 7.56 -6.97 4.90
N SER A 47 8.35 -7.94 4.44
CA SER A 47 9.70 -7.66 3.94
C SER A 47 9.68 -6.72 2.74
N LEU A 48 8.74 -6.94 1.81
CA LEU A 48 8.57 -6.09 0.63
C LEU A 48 8.09 -4.68 1.01
N ILE A 49 7.14 -4.58 1.95
CA ILE A 49 6.69 -3.28 2.47
C ILE A 49 7.87 -2.51 3.06
N GLU A 50 8.70 -3.15 3.87
CA GLU A 50 9.86 -2.52 4.48
C GLU A 50 10.84 -1.98 3.43
N LYS A 51 11.10 -2.76 2.39
CA LYS A 51 11.97 -2.34 1.27
C LYS A 51 11.37 -1.16 0.51
N LEU A 52 10.07 -1.20 0.22
CA LEU A 52 9.38 -0.12 -0.48
C LEU A 52 9.37 1.17 0.35
N VAL A 53 9.15 1.07 1.66
CA VAL A 53 9.23 2.21 2.57
C VAL A 53 10.62 2.86 2.50
N GLY A 54 11.67 2.05 2.45
CA GLY A 54 13.04 2.54 2.33
C GLY A 54 13.31 3.31 1.04
N HIS A 55 12.56 3.07 -0.02
CA HIS A 55 12.71 3.74 -1.32
C HIS A 55 11.71 4.86 -1.57
N ALA A 56 10.62 4.92 -0.80
CA ALA A 56 9.49 5.81 -1.10
C ALA A 56 9.87 7.30 -1.20
N ASP A 57 10.88 7.73 -0.43
CA ASP A 57 11.33 9.11 -0.40
C ASP A 57 12.51 9.41 -1.34
N GLU A 58 13.02 8.38 -2.04
CA GLU A 58 14.21 8.52 -2.89
C GLU A 58 13.89 9.00 -4.31
N PHE A 59 12.65 8.79 -4.77
CA PHE A 59 12.28 9.04 -6.16
C PHE A 59 11.30 10.19 -6.29
N ASP A 60 11.28 10.78 -7.49
CA ASP A 60 10.38 11.86 -7.85
C ASP A 60 8.92 11.41 -7.69
N GLU A 61 8.13 12.18 -6.95
CA GLU A 61 6.73 11.90 -6.67
C GLU A 61 5.90 11.79 -7.96
N ASP A 62 6.15 12.68 -8.93
CA ASP A 62 5.43 12.66 -10.20
C ASP A 62 5.73 11.37 -10.98
N TRP A 63 6.97 10.92 -10.95
CA TRP A 63 7.36 9.65 -11.59
C TRP A 63 6.66 8.47 -10.91
N LEU A 64 6.69 8.41 -9.58
CA LEU A 64 6.03 7.36 -8.81
C LEU A 64 4.53 7.31 -9.10
N ASP A 65 3.90 8.47 -9.21
CA ASP A 65 2.47 8.56 -9.48
C ASP A 65 2.11 8.08 -10.89
N ARG A 66 2.98 8.30 -11.87
CA ARG A 66 2.75 7.88 -13.26
C ARG A 66 2.99 6.39 -13.48
N VAL A 67 4.01 5.82 -12.86
CA VAL A 67 4.43 4.44 -13.14
C VAL A 67 4.04 3.45 -12.05
N GLY A 68 3.72 3.93 -10.87
CA GLY A 68 3.40 3.10 -9.72
C GLY A 68 2.11 2.31 -9.90
N ILE A 69 2.08 1.13 -9.31
CA ILE A 69 0.86 0.33 -9.22
C ILE A 69 -0.09 1.04 -8.25
N ARG A 70 -1.38 0.96 -8.52
CA ARG A 70 -2.43 1.50 -7.64
C ARG A 70 -2.84 0.43 -6.65
N PHE A 71 -2.93 0.82 -5.39
CA PHE A 71 -3.29 -0.08 -4.29
C PHE A 71 -4.57 0.40 -3.62
N ASP A 72 -5.34 -0.57 -3.12
CA ASP A 72 -6.43 -0.33 -2.19
C ASP A 72 -5.90 -0.58 -0.77
N VAL A 73 -6.30 0.28 0.16
CA VAL A 73 -5.92 0.16 1.58
C VAL A 73 -7.09 -0.44 2.34
N THR A 74 -6.83 -1.53 3.03
CA THR A 74 -7.85 -2.30 3.75
C THR A 74 -7.55 -2.30 5.23
N LEU A 75 -8.59 -2.08 6.06
CA LEU A 75 -8.53 -2.40 7.46
C LEU A 75 -8.84 -3.89 7.59
N LEU A 76 -7.86 -4.68 7.98
CA LEU A 76 -7.99 -6.13 8.09
C LEU A 76 -8.64 -6.53 9.41
N SER A 77 -8.24 -5.87 10.49
CA SER A 77 -8.75 -6.12 11.84
C SER A 77 -8.43 -4.90 12.71
N TRP A 78 -9.30 -4.55 13.65
CA TRP A 78 -8.98 -3.53 14.64
C TRP A 78 -8.27 -4.10 15.88
N GLY A 79 -8.11 -5.43 15.96
CA GLY A 79 -7.54 -6.06 17.15
C GLY A 79 -8.37 -5.74 18.39
N LYS A 80 -7.74 -5.12 19.40
CA LYS A 80 -8.43 -4.62 20.59
C LYS A 80 -8.52 -3.09 20.63
N SER A 81 -8.19 -2.45 19.50
CA SER A 81 -8.06 -1.00 19.40
C SER A 81 -9.03 -0.42 18.36
N LYS A 82 -10.33 -0.68 18.58
CA LYS A 82 -11.37 -0.23 17.64
C LYS A 82 -11.39 1.30 17.48
N LEU A 83 -11.24 2.03 18.57
CA LEU A 83 -11.25 3.49 18.56
C LEU A 83 -10.09 4.04 17.73
N GLU A 84 -8.91 3.45 17.86
CA GLU A 84 -7.74 3.79 17.06
C GLU A 84 -8.02 3.56 15.58
N ALA A 85 -8.60 2.41 15.23
CA ALA A 85 -8.95 2.09 13.85
C ALA A 85 -9.96 3.08 13.27
N VAL A 86 -10.99 3.44 14.01
CA VAL A 86 -11.99 4.45 13.59
C VAL A 86 -11.30 5.78 13.27
N LYS A 87 -10.40 6.21 14.14
CA LYS A 87 -9.65 7.45 13.97
C LYS A 87 -8.82 7.42 12.68
N VAL A 88 -8.08 6.34 12.46
CA VAL A 88 -7.25 6.19 11.25
C VAL A 88 -8.11 6.17 9.99
N VAL A 89 -9.18 5.38 9.97
CA VAL A 89 -10.09 5.29 8.83
C VAL A 89 -10.68 6.67 8.52
N LYS A 90 -11.13 7.38 9.53
CA LYS A 90 -11.69 8.73 9.37
C LYS A 90 -10.68 9.70 8.76
N MET A 91 -9.49 9.78 9.35
CA MET A 91 -8.49 10.76 8.96
C MET A 91 -7.85 10.42 7.62
N PHE A 92 -7.69 9.13 7.32
CA PHE A 92 -7.13 8.70 6.05
C PHE A 92 -8.08 8.96 4.89
N SER A 93 -9.35 8.63 5.04
CA SER A 93 -10.35 8.65 3.97
C SER A 93 -11.11 9.98 3.85
N GLY A 94 -11.14 10.79 4.91
CA GLY A 94 -11.97 11.99 4.96
C GLY A 94 -13.43 11.70 5.26
N MET A 95 -13.79 10.49 5.63
CA MET A 95 -15.16 10.12 6.02
C MET A 95 -15.61 10.88 7.27
N SER A 96 -16.93 11.00 7.45
CA SER A 96 -17.50 11.45 8.71
C SER A 96 -17.21 10.42 9.81
N LEU A 97 -17.35 10.83 11.07
CA LEU A 97 -17.14 9.93 12.21
C LEU A 97 -18.07 8.72 12.14
N MET A 98 -19.33 8.93 11.80
CA MET A 98 -20.31 7.86 11.70
C MET A 98 -19.99 6.87 10.58
N GLU A 99 -19.61 7.38 9.40
CA GLU A 99 -19.20 6.55 8.27
C GLU A 99 -17.95 5.74 8.61
N ALA A 100 -16.95 6.36 9.25
CA ALA A 100 -15.73 5.69 9.65
C ALA A 100 -16.00 4.59 10.70
N LYS A 101 -16.89 4.85 11.63
CA LYS A 101 -17.30 3.86 12.63
C LYS A 101 -17.96 2.66 11.98
N THR A 102 -18.91 2.91 11.07
CA THR A 102 -19.62 1.85 10.34
C THR A 102 -18.64 1.03 9.49
N ALA A 103 -17.73 1.69 8.79
CA ALA A 103 -16.71 1.02 7.98
C ALA A 103 -15.80 0.15 8.85
N THR A 104 -15.35 0.67 9.99
CA THR A 104 -14.49 -0.06 10.92
C THR A 104 -15.18 -1.31 11.45
N GLU A 105 -16.46 -1.20 11.81
CA GLU A 105 -17.24 -2.33 12.31
C GLU A 105 -17.45 -3.41 11.24
N SER A 106 -17.29 -3.07 9.97
CA SER A 106 -17.43 -3.99 8.84
C SER A 106 -16.10 -4.62 8.40
N ALA A 107 -15.07 -4.53 9.20
CA ALA A 107 -13.76 -5.10 8.85
C ALA A 107 -13.85 -6.60 8.53
N PRO A 108 -13.12 -7.09 7.52
CA PRO A 108 -12.20 -6.34 6.66
C PRO A 108 -12.93 -5.38 5.71
N THR A 109 -12.41 -4.16 5.57
CA THR A 109 -13.04 -3.12 4.77
C THR A 109 -12.00 -2.24 4.09
N VAL A 110 -12.26 -1.85 2.84
CA VAL A 110 -11.41 -0.93 2.08
C VAL A 110 -11.77 0.49 2.47
N PHE A 111 -10.80 1.29 2.86
CA PHE A 111 -11.01 2.70 3.20
C PHE A 111 -10.16 3.67 2.38
N GLY A 112 -9.29 3.15 1.52
CA GLY A 112 -8.54 3.94 0.54
C GLY A 112 -8.49 3.18 -0.77
N LYS A 113 -8.76 3.85 -1.89
CA LYS A 113 -8.86 3.21 -3.19
C LYS A 113 -7.94 3.85 -4.21
N SER A 114 -7.31 3.02 -5.03
CA SER A 114 -6.52 3.42 -6.19
C SER A 114 -5.44 4.45 -5.86
N LEU A 115 -4.60 4.15 -4.88
CA LEU A 115 -3.53 5.01 -4.41
C LEU A 115 -2.16 4.41 -4.72
N GLY A 116 -1.20 5.23 -5.13
CA GLY A 116 0.19 4.80 -5.24
C GLY A 116 0.78 4.51 -3.86
N PHE A 117 1.76 3.61 -3.82
CA PHE A 117 2.40 3.22 -2.56
C PHE A 117 2.97 4.42 -1.80
N ALA A 118 3.67 5.31 -2.51
CA ALA A 118 4.28 6.49 -1.87
C ALA A 118 3.24 7.37 -1.19
N LYS A 119 2.07 7.54 -1.79
CA LYS A 119 0.98 8.32 -1.21
C LYS A 119 0.38 7.67 0.03
N VAL A 120 0.21 6.35 0.00
CA VAL A 120 -0.26 5.59 1.16
C VAL A 120 0.75 5.72 2.31
N HIS A 121 2.02 5.53 2.02
CA HIS A 121 3.10 5.66 3.01
C HIS A 121 3.10 7.05 3.64
N GLU A 122 3.00 8.10 2.82
CA GLU A 122 2.98 9.48 3.29
C GLU A 122 1.81 9.75 4.24
N ARG A 123 0.61 9.28 3.88
CA ARG A 123 -0.57 9.46 4.74
C ARG A 123 -0.45 8.73 6.06
N PHE A 124 0.03 7.48 6.06
CA PHE A 124 0.25 6.74 7.29
C PHE A 124 1.31 7.39 8.16
N LYS A 125 2.35 7.92 7.56
CA LYS A 125 3.40 8.66 8.26
C LYS A 125 2.83 9.89 8.97
N GLN A 126 1.96 10.65 8.28
CA GLN A 126 1.29 11.82 8.86
C GLN A 126 0.39 11.45 10.03
N LEU A 127 -0.24 10.29 9.96
CA LEU A 127 -1.11 9.77 11.03
C LEU A 127 -0.33 9.05 12.13
N ARG A 128 0.99 8.92 11.99
CA ARG A 128 1.88 8.19 12.90
C ARG A 128 1.49 6.72 13.05
N VAL A 129 1.07 6.12 11.93
CA VAL A 129 0.68 4.71 11.85
C VAL A 129 1.68 4.00 10.95
N GLN A 130 2.06 2.80 11.35
CA GLN A 130 2.98 1.97 10.57
C GLN A 130 2.18 1.06 9.63
N ILE A 131 2.62 0.96 8.38
CA ILE A 131 2.12 -0.01 7.43
C ILE A 131 2.94 -1.30 7.44
N GLU A 132 4.10 -1.26 8.09
CA GLU A 132 4.94 -2.41 8.33
C GLU A 132 4.29 -3.33 9.36
N LYS A 133 4.93 -4.45 9.62
CA LYS A 133 4.44 -5.42 10.57
C LYS A 133 4.17 -4.76 11.94
N PRO A 134 2.95 -4.87 12.48
CA PRO A 134 2.63 -4.24 13.75
C PRO A 134 3.45 -4.87 14.90
N ALA A 135 3.87 -4.03 15.83
CA ALA A 135 4.67 -4.46 16.98
C ALA A 135 3.88 -5.34 17.94
N ALA A 136 2.55 -5.23 17.96
CA ALA A 136 1.68 -5.99 18.85
C ALA A 136 0.44 -6.48 18.10
N THR A 137 0.00 -7.69 18.40
CA THR A 137 -1.16 -8.31 17.74
C THR A 137 -2.50 -7.69 18.11
N ASN A 138 -2.54 -6.89 19.19
CA ASN A 138 -3.75 -6.18 19.60
C ASN A 138 -3.95 -4.83 18.90
N MET A 139 -3.00 -4.43 18.07
CA MET A 139 -3.10 -3.18 17.28
C MET A 139 -3.92 -3.39 16.01
N PRO A 140 -4.52 -2.33 15.45
CA PRO A 140 -5.16 -2.43 14.15
C PRO A 140 -4.17 -2.89 13.08
N GLN A 141 -4.65 -3.71 12.16
CA GLN A 141 -3.84 -4.25 11.06
C GLN A 141 -4.38 -3.76 9.74
N TYR A 142 -3.48 -3.22 8.91
CA TYR A 142 -3.81 -2.68 7.60
C TYR A 142 -3.12 -3.50 6.52
N GLY A 143 -3.71 -3.54 5.33
CA GLY A 143 -3.13 -4.27 4.22
C GLY A 143 -3.29 -3.52 2.91
N LEU A 144 -2.35 -3.75 2.01
CA LEU A 144 -2.37 -3.20 0.66
C LEU A 144 -2.61 -4.32 -0.33
N ARG A 145 -3.57 -4.12 -1.21
CA ARG A 145 -3.82 -5.02 -2.34
C ARG A 145 -3.86 -4.21 -3.62
N LYS A 146 -3.46 -4.81 -4.73
CA LYS A 146 -3.58 -4.16 -6.02
C LYS A 146 -5.04 -3.74 -6.24
N SER A 147 -5.24 -2.48 -6.60
CA SER A 147 -6.57 -1.99 -6.95
C SER A 147 -7.08 -2.73 -8.20
N PRO A 148 -8.37 -3.10 -8.27
CA PRO A 148 -8.93 -3.73 -9.46
C PRO A 148 -9.04 -2.78 -10.65
N TYR A 149 -8.76 -1.49 -10.43
CA TYR A 149 -8.88 -0.46 -11.49
C TYR A 149 -7.54 0.07 -11.99
#